data_c3df3061f0a43f3f8196115f289a0a87
#
_entry.id   c3df3061f0a43f3f8196115f289a0a87
#
_cell.length_a   1.000
_cell.length_b   1.000
_cell.length_c   1.000
_cell.angle_alpha   90.00
_cell.angle_beta   90.00
_cell.angle_gamma   90.00
#
_symmetry.space_group_name_H-M   'P 1'
#
loop_
_entity.id
_entity.type
_entity.pdbx_description
1 polymer ?
#
loop_
_entity_poly.entity_id
_entity_poly.type
_entity_poly.pdbx_seq_one_letter_code
_entity_poly.pdbx_strand_id
1 'polypeptide(L)'
;TYLRAMKLVENGRIVFDELFDIPWFAKGFLRLRAWFKKDGHIGDMVFRTSWLKRLLHHGYAIAVVERSGTGASGGILSPAFADVAVEIDEALNWVAAQSWCDGTIGMFGTSMVAMAQYAAASAGNPYLKAILPVASSFDMYGSVVYPGGVNCTGFGRTLSGSTEVLERMIVPVDSDPDGDQLARILEQRRERSLSDVSAQGFSLAPYRDSDNPYLQERKLWRDVGLYDLLDRINGSRVAVYNSAGWYDLFTRDSLLWHANLTTPHRLHVRPLFHNDLGKSGADLDFGAEAHRWFDYWLKGIDNGIMDEPPIRYYVVGAPQGTAWRTAEQWPPPDAQRTRFYLAGGRSGSVDSVNDGFLRTQSPDDVDGADVYTVDYSTTSGADARWSAVVKDGKYPAQRANDAKALTYTTAPLERDLEVIGHPVAHLWLTAEAPDLDVFVYLEEVDAQGNVAYVTEGNLRASHRAVAEAPFDHLGLPFHRSYEEDIAPIPDGEPFELVFDLLPTARRFRPGTCIRIAVTCADADNFDTPVLGPAPRAHLLRDAVHASFIELPLSPVA
;
A
#
# COMPACT_ATOMS: atom_id res chain seq x y z
N THR A 1 -15.17 5.75 3.50
CA THR A 1 -16.54 5.27 3.21
C THR A 1 -17.07 4.39 4.35
N TYR A 2 -16.22 3.69 5.08
CA TYR A 2 -16.59 2.84 6.23
C TYR A 2 -17.15 3.60 7.44
N LEU A 3 -16.81 4.87 7.62
CA LEU A 3 -17.28 5.70 8.74
C LEU A 3 -18.76 6.15 8.65
N ARG A 4 -19.52 5.75 7.64
CA ARG A 4 -20.87 6.28 7.41
C ARG A 4 -22.04 5.44 7.93
N ALA A 5 -21.80 4.24 8.44
CA ALA A 5 -22.89 3.33 8.85
C ALA A 5 -22.75 2.79 10.28
N MET A 6 -22.11 3.50 11.17
CA MET A 6 -21.72 2.97 12.47
C MET A 6 -22.68 3.43 13.57
N LYS A 7 -23.34 2.50 14.22
CA LYS A 7 -24.07 2.67 15.47
C LYS A 7 -23.37 1.81 16.53
N LEU A 8 -22.87 2.45 17.58
CA LEU A 8 -22.52 1.75 18.81
C LEU A 8 -23.82 1.63 19.63
N VAL A 9 -24.21 0.41 19.93
CA VAL A 9 -25.41 0.16 20.74
C VAL A 9 -24.98 -0.57 22.01
N GLU A 10 -24.99 0.12 23.13
CA GLU A 10 -24.84 -0.47 24.45
C GLU A 10 -26.18 -0.35 25.18
N ASN A 11 -26.77 -1.50 25.60
CA ASN A 11 -28.06 -1.55 26.27
C ASN A 11 -29.21 -0.82 25.50
N GLY A 12 -29.24 -0.94 24.18
CA GLY A 12 -30.24 -0.28 23.34
C GLY A 12 -30.03 1.23 23.14
N ARG A 13 -28.90 1.78 23.56
CA ARG A 13 -28.54 3.19 23.38
C ARG A 13 -27.30 3.34 22.51
N ILE A 14 -27.29 4.37 21.66
CA ILE A 14 -26.14 4.73 20.84
C ILE A 14 -25.11 5.43 21.72
N VAL A 15 -23.91 4.83 21.86
CA VAL A 15 -22.80 5.37 22.64
C VAL A 15 -21.73 5.87 21.67
N PHE A 16 -21.45 7.16 21.66
CA PHE A 16 -20.46 7.81 20.77
C PHE A 16 -19.21 8.31 21.50
N ASP A 17 -19.16 8.16 22.83
CA ASP A 17 -18.24 8.97 23.65
C ASP A 17 -16.82 8.38 23.79
N GLU A 18 -16.60 7.11 23.45
CA GLU A 18 -15.32 6.43 23.71
C GLU A 18 -14.43 6.19 22.49
N LEU A 19 -14.90 6.48 21.28
CA LEU A 19 -14.24 5.96 20.08
C LEU A 19 -13.18 6.82 19.42
N PHE A 20 -13.17 8.13 19.58
CA PHE A 20 -12.17 9.04 18.98
C PHE A 20 -12.11 10.38 19.72
N ASP A 21 -10.97 11.02 19.64
CA ASP A 21 -10.79 12.46 19.93
C ASP A 21 -11.50 13.33 18.87
N ILE A 22 -12.80 13.09 18.68
CA ILE A 22 -13.62 13.85 17.74
C ILE A 22 -14.08 15.13 18.43
N PRO A 23 -13.89 16.32 17.82
CA PRO A 23 -14.37 17.57 18.38
C PRO A 23 -15.85 17.49 18.75
N TRP A 24 -16.21 18.05 19.92
CA TRP A 24 -17.56 17.97 20.50
C TRP A 24 -18.70 18.37 19.55
N PHE A 25 -18.46 19.32 18.64
CA PHE A 25 -19.43 19.75 17.64
C PHE A 25 -19.68 18.67 16.56
N ALA A 26 -18.66 17.89 16.22
CA ALA A 26 -18.81 16.75 15.29
C ALA A 26 -19.56 15.58 15.96
N LYS A 27 -19.34 15.36 17.26
CA LYS A 27 -20.16 14.41 18.07
C LYS A 27 -21.64 14.80 18.06
N GLY A 28 -21.94 16.11 18.22
CA GLY A 28 -23.31 16.64 18.15
C GLY A 28 -23.96 16.42 16.77
N PHE A 29 -23.22 16.68 15.70
CA PHE A 29 -23.68 16.47 14.33
C PHE A 29 -23.91 15.00 14.00
N LEU A 30 -23.04 14.11 14.46
CA LEU A 30 -23.19 12.66 14.30
C LEU A 30 -24.39 12.13 15.10
N ARG A 31 -24.62 12.62 16.33
CA ARG A 31 -25.81 12.29 17.14
C ARG A 31 -27.10 12.75 16.46
N LEU A 32 -27.13 13.98 15.97
CA LEU A 32 -28.30 14.53 15.26
C LEU A 32 -28.59 13.72 13.98
N ARG A 33 -27.54 13.36 13.22
CA ARG A 33 -27.66 12.57 12.01
C ARG A 33 -28.08 11.12 12.26
N ALA A 34 -27.62 10.51 13.37
CA ALA A 34 -28.07 9.18 13.81
C ALA A 34 -29.54 9.18 14.28
N TRP A 35 -29.99 10.27 14.89
CA TRP A 35 -31.39 10.45 15.32
C TRP A 35 -32.37 10.56 14.14
N PHE A 36 -31.95 11.21 13.04
CA PHE A 36 -32.75 11.30 11.80
C PHE A 36 -32.69 10.03 10.93
N LYS A 37 -31.81 9.07 11.24
CA LYS A 37 -31.65 7.82 10.49
C LYS A 37 -31.97 6.63 11.37
N LYS A 38 -33.22 6.17 11.26
CA LYS A 38 -33.70 5.05 12.04
C LYS A 38 -33.11 3.69 11.66
N ASP A 39 -32.57 3.52 10.44
CA ASP A 39 -32.18 2.20 9.93
C ASP A 39 -30.86 2.26 9.16
N GLY A 40 -29.80 1.61 9.68
CA GLY A 40 -28.51 1.43 9.02
C GLY A 40 -28.49 0.17 8.16
N HIS A 41 -29.41 0.03 7.19
CA HIS A 41 -29.43 -1.11 6.29
C HIS A 41 -28.25 -1.09 5.30
N ILE A 42 -27.73 -2.28 4.96
CA ILE A 42 -26.79 -2.51 3.86
C ILE A 42 -27.24 -1.86 2.55
N GLY A 43 -28.56 -1.84 2.30
CA GLY A 43 -29.18 -1.08 1.23
C GLY A 43 -28.73 0.39 1.16
N ASP A 44 -28.54 1.04 2.32
CA ASP A 44 -28.06 2.42 2.40
C ASP A 44 -26.65 2.59 1.81
N MET A 45 -25.75 1.62 1.98
CA MET A 45 -24.39 1.65 1.37
C MET A 45 -24.47 1.51 -0.15
N VAL A 46 -25.26 0.56 -0.63
CA VAL A 46 -25.48 0.36 -2.07
C VAL A 46 -26.17 1.57 -2.69
N PHE A 47 -27.22 2.09 -2.05
CA PHE A 47 -27.95 3.25 -2.56
C PHE A 47 -27.19 4.58 -2.49
N ARG A 48 -26.15 4.69 -1.69
CA ARG A 48 -25.29 5.89 -1.61
C ARG A 48 -24.08 5.83 -2.53
N THR A 49 -23.72 4.65 -3.01
CA THR A 49 -22.59 4.45 -3.90
C THR A 49 -23.07 4.47 -5.35
N SER A 50 -22.80 5.55 -6.06
CA SER A 50 -23.37 5.81 -7.40
C SER A 50 -23.09 4.68 -8.40
N TRP A 51 -21.92 4.08 -8.37
CA TRP A 51 -21.56 3.03 -9.30
C TRP A 51 -22.22 1.67 -8.97
N LEU A 52 -22.53 1.38 -7.69
CA LEU A 52 -23.31 0.20 -7.32
C LEU A 52 -24.75 0.33 -7.79
N LYS A 53 -25.34 1.53 -7.71
CA LYS A 53 -26.66 1.79 -8.31
C LYS A 53 -26.64 1.54 -9.82
N ARG A 54 -25.55 1.91 -10.51
CA ARG A 54 -25.40 1.65 -11.93
C ARG A 54 -25.50 0.14 -12.21
N LEU A 55 -24.80 -0.71 -11.45
CA LEU A 55 -24.89 -2.16 -11.61
C LEU A 55 -26.32 -2.68 -11.39
N LEU A 56 -27.01 -2.23 -10.33
CA LEU A 56 -28.41 -2.61 -10.09
C LEU A 56 -29.32 -2.23 -11.25
N HIS A 57 -29.18 -1.01 -11.81
CA HIS A 57 -29.98 -0.57 -12.96
C HIS A 57 -29.69 -1.37 -14.24
N HIS A 58 -28.54 -2.04 -14.31
CA HIS A 58 -28.16 -2.89 -15.44
C HIS A 58 -28.36 -4.40 -15.17
N GLY A 59 -29.21 -4.74 -14.21
CA GLY A 59 -29.67 -6.12 -13.97
C GLY A 59 -28.69 -6.98 -13.15
N TYR A 60 -27.80 -6.36 -12.37
CA TYR A 60 -26.98 -7.08 -11.40
C TYR A 60 -27.71 -7.18 -10.05
N ALA A 61 -27.59 -8.31 -9.38
CA ALA A 61 -27.85 -8.44 -7.96
C ALA A 61 -26.55 -8.18 -7.19
N ILE A 62 -26.64 -7.57 -6.01
CA ILE A 62 -25.49 -7.30 -5.14
C ILE A 62 -25.68 -8.03 -3.83
N ALA A 63 -24.81 -8.99 -3.54
CA ALA A 63 -24.71 -9.67 -2.27
C ALA A 63 -23.53 -9.09 -1.46
N VAL A 64 -23.78 -8.76 -0.19
CA VAL A 64 -22.74 -8.35 0.77
C VAL A 64 -22.66 -9.43 1.83
N VAL A 65 -21.48 -10.05 1.94
CA VAL A 65 -21.23 -11.16 2.86
C VAL A 65 -20.23 -10.71 3.91
N GLU A 66 -20.56 -10.88 5.18
CA GLU A 66 -19.66 -10.68 6.31
C GLU A 66 -18.94 -11.98 6.63
N ARG A 67 -17.63 -11.93 6.76
CA ARG A 67 -16.79 -13.08 7.11
C ARG A 67 -17.02 -13.52 8.55
N SER A 68 -16.71 -14.79 8.83
CA SER A 68 -16.65 -15.31 10.20
C SER A 68 -15.83 -14.38 11.10
N GLY A 69 -16.33 -14.09 12.29
CA GLY A 69 -15.67 -13.19 13.24
C GLY A 69 -15.77 -11.69 12.91
N THR A 70 -16.51 -11.28 11.87
CA THR A 70 -16.75 -9.86 11.55
C THR A 70 -18.25 -9.55 11.55
N GLY A 71 -18.62 -8.27 11.70
CA GLY A 71 -20.00 -7.85 11.69
C GLY A 71 -20.86 -8.66 12.67
N ALA A 72 -22.06 -9.05 12.26
CA ALA A 72 -22.96 -9.92 13.03
C ALA A 72 -22.71 -11.42 12.80
N SER A 73 -21.69 -11.81 12.01
CA SER A 73 -21.34 -13.21 11.78
C SER A 73 -20.67 -13.83 12.99
N GLY A 74 -21.06 -15.06 13.33
CA GLY A 74 -20.42 -15.84 14.40
C GLY A 74 -18.97 -16.26 14.07
N GLY A 75 -18.36 -16.98 15.01
CA GLY A 75 -16.99 -17.49 14.85
C GLY A 75 -15.88 -16.49 15.16
N ILE A 76 -14.67 -16.85 14.82
CA ILE A 76 -13.45 -16.08 15.05
C ILE A 76 -12.81 -15.78 13.69
N LEU A 77 -12.35 -14.56 13.49
CA LEU A 77 -11.65 -14.19 12.26
C LEU A 77 -10.32 -14.92 12.18
N SER A 78 -10.13 -15.70 11.10
CA SER A 78 -8.82 -16.26 10.78
C SER A 78 -7.96 -15.24 10.01
N PRO A 79 -6.70 -15.04 10.39
CA PRO A 79 -5.76 -14.25 9.59
C PRO A 79 -5.28 -15.00 8.33
N ALA A 80 -5.45 -16.32 8.26
CA ALA A 80 -4.95 -17.14 7.17
C ALA A 80 -5.84 -17.05 5.92
N PHE A 81 -5.28 -16.61 4.79
CA PHE A 81 -6.06 -16.50 3.54
C PHE A 81 -6.50 -17.84 2.96
N ALA A 82 -5.86 -18.95 3.31
CA ALA A 82 -6.36 -20.29 2.97
C ALA A 82 -7.72 -20.58 3.62
N ASP A 83 -7.92 -20.15 4.87
CA ASP A 83 -9.21 -20.30 5.57
C ASP A 83 -10.26 -19.35 4.97
N VAL A 84 -9.84 -18.13 4.58
CA VAL A 84 -10.68 -17.17 3.86
C VAL A 84 -11.21 -17.76 2.55
N ALA A 85 -10.34 -18.48 1.81
CA ALA A 85 -10.73 -19.13 0.55
C ALA A 85 -11.88 -20.13 0.75
N VAL A 86 -11.84 -20.93 1.84
CA VAL A 86 -12.89 -21.89 2.19
C VAL A 86 -14.20 -21.18 2.55
N GLU A 87 -14.15 -20.18 3.41
CA GLU A 87 -15.34 -19.42 3.83
C GLU A 87 -16.05 -18.76 2.63
N ILE A 88 -15.26 -18.18 1.71
CA ILE A 88 -15.84 -17.50 0.56
C ILE A 88 -16.36 -18.50 -0.46
N ASP A 89 -15.72 -19.66 -0.62
CA ASP A 89 -16.23 -20.72 -1.48
C ASP A 89 -17.64 -21.18 -1.04
N GLU A 90 -17.87 -21.37 0.27
CA GLU A 90 -19.18 -21.66 0.81
C GLU A 90 -20.20 -20.55 0.51
N ALA A 91 -19.80 -19.29 0.68
CA ALA A 91 -20.66 -18.15 0.38
C ALA A 91 -21.00 -18.06 -1.11
N LEU A 92 -20.03 -18.30 -2.01
CA LEU A 92 -20.26 -18.32 -3.46
C LEU A 92 -21.22 -19.43 -3.87
N ASN A 93 -21.08 -20.63 -3.30
CA ASN A 93 -21.99 -21.75 -3.53
C ASN A 93 -23.41 -21.42 -3.05
N TRP A 94 -23.53 -20.76 -1.90
CA TRP A 94 -24.83 -20.31 -1.41
C TRP A 94 -25.47 -19.26 -2.33
N VAL A 95 -24.71 -18.26 -2.80
CA VAL A 95 -25.18 -17.24 -3.76
C VAL A 95 -25.61 -17.90 -5.06
N ALA A 96 -24.83 -18.83 -5.59
CA ALA A 96 -25.13 -19.53 -6.85
C ALA A 96 -26.41 -20.37 -6.78
N ALA A 97 -26.77 -20.85 -5.59
CA ALA A 97 -28.00 -21.62 -5.37
C ALA A 97 -29.28 -20.75 -5.27
N GLN A 98 -29.16 -19.43 -5.24
CA GLN A 98 -30.31 -18.55 -5.12
C GLN A 98 -31.03 -18.40 -6.47
N SER A 99 -32.38 -18.33 -6.40
CA SER A 99 -33.23 -18.22 -7.60
C SER A 99 -33.02 -16.94 -8.43
N TRP A 100 -32.38 -15.92 -7.85
CA TRP A 100 -32.05 -14.67 -8.52
C TRP A 100 -30.62 -14.65 -9.10
N CYS A 101 -29.83 -15.69 -8.93
CA CYS A 101 -28.49 -15.83 -9.48
C CYS A 101 -28.53 -16.68 -10.75
N ASP A 102 -27.88 -16.23 -11.82
CA ASP A 102 -27.78 -16.96 -13.08
C ASP A 102 -26.58 -17.94 -13.15
N GLY A 103 -25.84 -18.07 -12.05
CA GLY A 103 -24.67 -18.93 -11.94
C GLY A 103 -23.36 -18.25 -12.36
N THR A 104 -23.37 -16.94 -12.64
CA THR A 104 -22.16 -16.16 -12.90
C THR A 104 -21.97 -15.10 -11.82
N ILE A 105 -20.80 -15.14 -11.15
CA ILE A 105 -20.51 -14.27 -10.02
C ILE A 105 -19.23 -13.48 -10.29
N GLY A 106 -19.26 -12.18 -9.96
CA GLY A 106 -18.09 -11.33 -9.88
C GLY A 106 -17.92 -10.78 -8.47
N MET A 107 -16.70 -10.45 -8.09
CA MET A 107 -16.41 -9.84 -6.80
C MET A 107 -15.72 -8.50 -6.98
N PHE A 108 -15.93 -7.59 -6.03
CA PHE A 108 -15.24 -6.31 -5.98
C PHE A 108 -15.01 -5.87 -4.54
N GLY A 109 -14.02 -5.01 -4.33
CA GLY A 109 -13.75 -4.40 -3.03
C GLY A 109 -12.34 -3.89 -2.90
N THR A 110 -12.10 -3.11 -1.84
CA THR A 110 -10.84 -2.42 -1.57
C THR A 110 -10.13 -3.05 -0.37
N SER A 111 -8.78 -3.07 -0.40
CA SER A 111 -7.97 -3.44 0.76
C SER A 111 -8.17 -4.90 1.19
N MET A 112 -8.50 -5.18 2.43
CA MET A 112 -8.78 -6.52 2.95
C MET A 112 -9.87 -7.24 2.12
N VAL A 113 -10.85 -6.51 1.59
CA VAL A 113 -11.87 -7.09 0.70
C VAL A 113 -11.29 -7.41 -0.68
N ALA A 114 -10.27 -6.70 -1.13
CA ALA A 114 -9.53 -7.05 -2.34
C ALA A 114 -8.69 -8.32 -2.14
N MET A 115 -8.02 -8.43 -1.00
CA MET A 115 -7.26 -9.65 -0.64
C MET A 115 -8.18 -10.88 -0.57
N ALA A 116 -9.38 -10.73 -0.02
CA ALA A 116 -10.39 -11.79 0.02
C ALA A 116 -10.81 -12.28 -1.37
N GLN A 117 -10.80 -11.41 -2.39
CA GLN A 117 -11.10 -11.80 -3.77
C GLN A 117 -10.02 -12.71 -4.37
N TYR A 118 -8.74 -12.44 -4.11
CA TYR A 118 -7.65 -13.32 -4.53
C TYR A 118 -7.71 -14.66 -3.80
N ALA A 119 -8.03 -14.66 -2.50
CA ALA A 119 -8.27 -15.89 -1.77
C ALA A 119 -9.45 -16.68 -2.37
N ALA A 120 -10.56 -16.02 -2.72
CA ALA A 120 -11.70 -16.64 -3.41
C ALA A 120 -11.30 -17.23 -4.77
N ALA A 121 -10.50 -16.51 -5.57
CA ALA A 121 -10.01 -17.02 -6.84
C ALA A 121 -9.18 -18.29 -6.66
N SER A 122 -8.37 -18.38 -5.59
CA SER A 122 -7.57 -19.57 -5.29
C SER A 122 -8.39 -20.82 -4.93
N ALA A 123 -9.66 -20.66 -4.55
CA ALA A 123 -10.57 -21.79 -4.29
C ALA A 123 -11.01 -22.50 -5.57
N GLY A 124 -10.93 -21.84 -6.73
CA GLY A 124 -11.32 -22.44 -8.01
C GLY A 124 -12.83 -22.65 -8.18
N ASN A 125 -13.64 -21.84 -7.48
CA ASN A 125 -15.11 -21.94 -7.55
C ASN A 125 -15.62 -21.74 -8.97
N PRO A 126 -16.45 -22.66 -9.52
CA PRO A 126 -16.86 -22.61 -10.92
C PRO A 126 -17.79 -21.43 -11.25
N TYR A 127 -18.43 -20.83 -10.27
CA TYR A 127 -19.34 -19.70 -10.44
C TYR A 127 -18.60 -18.35 -10.46
N LEU A 128 -17.41 -18.26 -9.85
CA LEU A 128 -16.61 -17.03 -9.86
C LEU A 128 -15.91 -16.85 -11.20
N LYS A 129 -16.26 -15.79 -11.94
CA LYS A 129 -15.75 -15.51 -13.29
C LYS A 129 -14.76 -14.36 -13.33
N ALA A 130 -14.99 -13.34 -12.52
CA ALA A 130 -14.17 -12.13 -12.54
C ALA A 130 -14.07 -11.49 -11.16
N ILE A 131 -12.93 -10.88 -10.88
CA ILE A 131 -12.72 -10.07 -9.68
C ILE A 131 -12.22 -8.67 -10.06
N LEU A 132 -12.53 -7.69 -9.21
CA LEU A 132 -12.06 -6.32 -9.33
C LEU A 132 -11.45 -5.89 -7.99
N PRO A 133 -10.23 -6.36 -7.69
CA PRO A 133 -9.51 -5.97 -6.48
C PRO A 133 -8.97 -4.55 -6.59
N VAL A 134 -9.21 -3.75 -5.56
CA VAL A 134 -8.70 -2.38 -5.45
C VAL A 134 -7.72 -2.32 -4.29
N ALA A 135 -6.46 -1.97 -4.55
CA ALA A 135 -5.44 -1.86 -3.52
C ALA A 135 -5.28 -3.15 -2.69
N SER A 136 -4.80 -4.20 -3.31
CA SER A 136 -4.56 -5.49 -2.66
C SER A 136 -3.09 -5.72 -2.37
N SER A 137 -2.77 -6.24 -1.19
CA SER A 137 -1.43 -6.78 -0.92
C SER A 137 -1.14 -8.00 -1.79
N PHE A 138 0.13 -8.16 -2.14
CA PHE A 138 0.74 -9.36 -2.71
C PHE A 138 1.64 -10.02 -1.65
N ASP A 139 2.47 -9.22 -1.01
CA ASP A 139 3.41 -9.58 0.06
C ASP A 139 3.21 -8.67 1.29
N MET A 140 2.42 -9.11 2.25
CA MET A 140 2.07 -8.32 3.43
C MET A 140 3.29 -7.92 4.28
N TYR A 141 4.29 -8.80 4.38
CA TYR A 141 5.52 -8.54 5.13
C TYR A 141 6.29 -7.37 4.55
N GLY A 142 6.76 -7.52 3.32
CA GLY A 142 7.69 -6.57 2.68
C GLY A 142 7.03 -5.30 2.15
N SER A 143 5.70 -5.28 2.03
CA SER A 143 5.01 -4.13 1.46
C SER A 143 4.50 -3.15 2.49
N VAL A 144 4.05 -3.62 3.67
CA VAL A 144 3.30 -2.73 4.57
C VAL A 144 3.56 -2.93 6.05
N VAL A 145 3.98 -4.12 6.49
CA VAL A 145 4.24 -4.34 7.93
C VAL A 145 5.72 -4.14 8.26
N TYR A 146 6.61 -4.71 7.46
CA TYR A 146 8.06 -4.57 7.58
C TYR A 146 8.72 -4.18 6.25
N PRO A 147 8.28 -3.08 5.58
CA PRO A 147 8.98 -2.64 4.37
C PRO A 147 10.44 -2.38 4.68
N GLY A 148 11.34 -3.01 3.91
CA GLY A 148 12.77 -2.96 4.16
C GLY A 148 13.22 -3.47 5.54
N GLY A 149 12.43 -4.33 6.20
CA GLY A 149 12.73 -4.86 7.54
C GLY A 149 12.43 -3.89 8.70
N VAL A 150 11.85 -2.72 8.43
CA VAL A 150 11.49 -1.72 9.47
C VAL A 150 10.00 -1.79 9.78
N ASN A 151 9.64 -1.91 11.05
CA ASN A 151 8.24 -2.01 11.46
C ASN A 151 7.46 -0.73 11.14
N CYS A 152 6.44 -0.84 10.29
CA CYS A 152 5.55 0.26 9.92
C CYS A 152 4.44 0.47 10.97
N THR A 153 4.75 1.22 12.03
CA THR A 153 3.79 1.52 13.10
C THR A 153 2.64 2.44 12.65
N GLY A 154 2.83 3.24 11.60
CA GLY A 154 1.78 4.06 10.99
C GLY A 154 0.63 3.20 10.50
N PHE A 155 0.94 2.15 9.74
CA PHE A 155 -0.03 1.16 9.31
C PHE A 155 -0.64 0.38 10.48
N GLY A 156 0.20 -0.12 11.39
CA GLY A 156 -0.25 -0.90 12.54
C GLY A 156 -1.28 -0.17 13.40
N ARG A 157 -1.02 1.09 13.74
CA ARG A 157 -1.97 1.95 14.49
C ARG A 157 -3.29 2.15 13.75
N THR A 158 -3.21 2.41 12.45
CA THR A 158 -4.42 2.65 11.63
C THR A 158 -5.25 1.38 11.49
N LEU A 159 -4.60 0.23 11.28
CA LEU A 159 -5.29 -1.06 11.15
C LEU A 159 -5.94 -1.46 12.47
N SER A 160 -5.22 -1.39 13.59
CA SER A 160 -5.76 -1.71 14.92
C SER A 160 -6.97 -0.85 15.26
N GLY A 161 -6.88 0.46 15.09
CA GLY A 161 -8.02 1.35 15.33
C GLY A 161 -9.22 1.08 14.43
N SER A 162 -8.99 0.72 13.17
CA SER A 162 -10.07 0.40 12.23
C SER A 162 -10.74 -0.93 12.56
N THR A 163 -9.97 -1.95 12.94
CA THR A 163 -10.49 -3.27 13.28
C THR A 163 -11.27 -3.25 14.60
N GLU A 164 -10.80 -2.49 15.59
CA GLU A 164 -11.55 -2.29 16.84
C GLU A 164 -12.94 -1.71 16.57
N VAL A 165 -13.01 -0.73 15.68
CA VAL A 165 -14.28 -0.13 15.26
C VAL A 165 -15.18 -1.18 14.60
N LEU A 166 -14.67 -1.97 13.66
CA LEU A 166 -15.42 -3.01 12.96
C LEU A 166 -15.93 -4.12 13.91
N GLU A 167 -15.17 -4.43 14.95
CA GLU A 167 -15.56 -5.43 15.95
C GLU A 167 -16.66 -4.96 16.91
N ARG A 168 -16.69 -3.67 17.24
CA ARG A 168 -17.59 -3.11 18.28
C ARG A 168 -18.84 -2.42 17.73
N MET A 169 -18.80 -1.97 16.46
CA MET A 169 -19.88 -1.17 15.87
C MET A 169 -20.79 -2.02 14.97
N ILE A 170 -21.52 -2.90 15.58
CA ILE A 170 -22.33 -3.91 14.92
C ILE A 170 -23.82 -3.72 15.25
N VAL A 171 -24.67 -4.02 14.28
CA VAL A 171 -26.12 -4.02 14.43
C VAL A 171 -26.62 -5.46 14.35
N PRO A 172 -27.59 -5.86 15.21
CA PRO A 172 -28.21 -7.19 15.10
C PRO A 172 -28.81 -7.40 13.71
N VAL A 173 -28.82 -8.65 13.26
CA VAL A 173 -29.52 -9.04 12.02
C VAL A 173 -31.03 -9.07 12.26
N ASP A 174 -31.85 -9.03 11.19
CA ASP A 174 -33.34 -9.03 11.29
C ASP A 174 -33.90 -10.23 12.03
N SER A 175 -33.20 -11.37 12.02
CA SER A 175 -33.57 -12.58 12.76
C SER A 175 -33.21 -12.55 14.25
N ASP A 176 -32.49 -11.53 14.71
CA ASP A 176 -32.04 -11.29 16.09
C ASP A 176 -32.45 -9.88 16.56
N PRO A 177 -33.77 -9.58 16.58
CA PRO A 177 -34.26 -8.22 16.80
C PRO A 177 -33.94 -7.68 18.21
N ASP A 178 -33.79 -8.57 19.19
CA ASP A 178 -33.44 -8.21 20.57
C ASP A 178 -31.92 -8.14 20.80
N GLY A 179 -31.12 -8.60 19.86
CA GLY A 179 -29.64 -8.56 19.91
C GLY A 179 -29.02 -9.61 20.84
N ASP A 180 -29.77 -10.61 21.27
CA ASP A 180 -29.27 -11.64 22.19
C ASP A 180 -28.22 -12.55 21.55
N GLN A 181 -28.36 -12.85 20.26
CA GLN A 181 -27.36 -13.61 19.51
C GLN A 181 -26.11 -12.78 19.32
N LEU A 182 -26.24 -11.52 18.92
CA LEU A 182 -25.13 -10.60 18.75
C LEU A 182 -24.33 -10.43 20.06
N ALA A 183 -25.03 -10.27 21.20
CA ALA A 183 -24.36 -10.14 22.50
C ALA A 183 -23.47 -11.35 22.82
N ARG A 184 -23.94 -12.57 22.52
CA ARG A 184 -23.15 -13.80 22.69
C ARG A 184 -21.94 -13.86 21.75
N ILE A 185 -22.12 -13.44 20.50
CA ILE A 185 -21.03 -13.37 19.52
C ILE A 185 -19.96 -12.39 19.98
N LEU A 186 -20.33 -11.20 20.45
CA LEU A 186 -19.40 -10.20 20.95
C LEU A 186 -18.64 -10.68 22.20
N GLU A 187 -19.29 -11.42 23.09
CA GLU A 187 -18.61 -12.02 24.25
C GLU A 187 -17.54 -13.04 23.83
N GLN A 188 -17.84 -13.91 22.87
CA GLN A 188 -16.86 -14.86 22.33
C GLN A 188 -15.66 -14.16 21.68
N ARG A 189 -15.85 -13.01 21.04
CA ARG A 189 -14.77 -12.23 20.42
C ARG A 189 -13.85 -11.53 21.41
N ARG A 190 -14.31 -11.25 22.64
CA ARG A 190 -13.49 -10.62 23.67
C ARG A 190 -12.25 -11.43 24.03
N GLU A 191 -12.30 -12.75 23.89
CA GLU A 191 -11.16 -13.64 24.16
C GLU A 191 -10.10 -13.59 23.06
N ARG A 192 -10.45 -13.10 21.85
CA ARG A 192 -9.56 -13.07 20.70
C ARG A 192 -10.03 -12.03 19.67
N SER A 193 -9.62 -10.78 19.85
CA SER A 193 -10.00 -9.70 18.96
C SER A 193 -9.06 -9.57 17.75
N LEU A 194 -9.59 -9.11 16.61
CA LEU A 194 -8.78 -8.78 15.43
C LEU A 194 -7.88 -7.57 15.70
N SER A 195 -8.33 -6.63 16.54
CA SER A 195 -7.54 -5.47 16.93
C SER A 195 -6.30 -5.87 17.73
N ASP A 196 -6.40 -6.89 18.61
CA ASP A 196 -5.23 -7.44 19.31
C ASP A 196 -4.27 -8.16 18.36
N VAL A 197 -4.80 -8.92 17.39
CA VAL A 197 -3.99 -9.57 16.35
C VAL A 197 -3.21 -8.54 15.54
N SER A 198 -3.85 -7.45 15.14
CA SER A 198 -3.20 -6.41 14.33
C SER A 198 -2.28 -5.49 15.13
N ALA A 199 -2.56 -5.26 16.43
CA ALA A 199 -1.74 -4.40 17.27
C ALA A 199 -0.48 -5.09 17.80
N GLN A 200 -0.58 -6.35 18.19
CA GLN A 200 0.49 -7.08 18.88
C GLN A 200 1.09 -8.18 18.00
N GLY A 201 0.28 -8.85 17.18
CA GLY A 201 0.72 -10.03 16.45
C GLY A 201 1.78 -9.73 15.40
N PHE A 202 1.67 -8.60 14.75
CA PHE A 202 2.66 -8.21 13.75
C PHE A 202 4.02 -7.89 14.39
N SER A 203 4.04 -7.23 15.55
CA SER A 203 5.29 -6.92 16.25
C SER A 203 5.98 -8.16 16.86
N LEU A 204 5.25 -9.26 17.04
CA LEU A 204 5.79 -10.52 17.53
C LEU A 204 6.44 -11.38 16.44
N ALA A 205 6.33 -10.99 15.18
CA ALA A 205 6.85 -11.75 14.03
C ALA A 205 7.75 -10.86 13.15
N PRO A 206 8.94 -10.45 13.64
CA PRO A 206 9.80 -9.47 12.97
C PRO A 206 10.47 -10.00 11.69
N TYR A 207 10.56 -11.31 11.51
CA TYR A 207 11.17 -11.93 10.34
C TYR A 207 10.12 -12.61 9.47
N ARG A 208 10.39 -12.69 8.17
CA ARG A 208 9.45 -13.32 7.22
C ARG A 208 9.19 -14.79 7.53
N ASP A 209 10.13 -15.48 8.13
CA ASP A 209 10.01 -16.88 8.58
C ASP A 209 9.59 -17.03 10.04
N SER A 210 9.17 -15.96 10.71
CA SER A 210 8.66 -16.01 12.09
C SER A 210 7.46 -16.93 12.22
N ASP A 211 7.37 -17.61 13.36
CA ASP A 211 6.22 -18.45 13.70
C ASP A 211 4.94 -17.58 13.85
N ASN A 212 3.81 -18.21 13.57
CA ASN A 212 2.53 -17.54 13.76
C ASN A 212 2.16 -17.58 15.26
N PRO A 213 2.10 -16.43 15.94
CA PRO A 213 1.82 -16.39 17.38
C PRO A 213 0.39 -16.84 17.74
N TYR A 214 -0.48 -17.01 16.75
CA TYR A 214 -1.89 -17.36 16.93
C TYR A 214 -2.23 -18.78 16.47
N LEU A 215 -1.41 -19.38 15.60
CA LEU A 215 -1.68 -20.66 14.98
C LEU A 215 -0.41 -21.54 15.08
N GLN A 216 -0.50 -22.63 15.82
CA GLN A 216 0.62 -23.58 15.98
C GLN A 216 1.03 -24.17 14.61
N GLU A 217 2.33 -24.42 14.44
CA GLU A 217 2.93 -25.05 13.26
C GLU A 217 2.74 -24.29 11.93
N ARG A 218 2.37 -23.01 11.99
CA ARG A 218 2.22 -22.15 10.83
C ARG A 218 3.19 -20.95 10.88
N LYS A 219 3.53 -20.41 9.72
CA LYS A 219 4.33 -19.19 9.56
C LYS A 219 3.42 -18.02 9.28
N LEU A 220 3.43 -16.96 10.12
CA LEU A 220 2.48 -15.86 10.04
C LEU A 220 2.46 -15.26 8.63
N TRP A 221 3.62 -14.93 8.07
CA TRP A 221 3.69 -14.20 6.81
C TRP A 221 3.31 -15.04 5.59
N ARG A 222 3.41 -16.38 5.67
CA ARG A 222 2.84 -17.30 4.67
C ARG A 222 1.33 -17.38 4.76
N ASP A 223 0.79 -17.41 5.98
CA ASP A 223 -0.66 -17.49 6.20
C ASP A 223 -1.39 -16.23 5.72
N VAL A 224 -0.76 -15.04 5.88
CA VAL A 224 -1.28 -13.74 5.44
C VAL A 224 -0.66 -13.24 4.13
N GLY A 225 0.25 -13.98 3.52
CA GLY A 225 0.82 -13.72 2.20
C GLY A 225 -0.06 -14.31 1.10
N LEU A 226 -0.41 -13.50 0.10
CA LEU A 226 -1.27 -13.97 -0.99
C LEU A 226 -0.47 -14.61 -2.13
N TYR A 227 0.82 -14.29 -2.27
CA TYR A 227 1.66 -14.87 -3.32
C TYR A 227 1.82 -16.40 -3.18
N ASP A 228 1.69 -16.97 -1.98
CA ASP A 228 1.67 -18.42 -1.77
C ASP A 228 0.44 -19.12 -2.41
N LEU A 229 -0.60 -18.34 -2.74
CA LEU A 229 -1.79 -18.82 -3.46
C LEU A 229 -1.70 -18.63 -4.98
N LEU A 230 -0.61 -18.07 -5.49
CA LEU A 230 -0.48 -17.63 -6.89
C LEU A 230 -0.75 -18.74 -7.91
N ASP A 231 -0.17 -19.93 -7.74
CA ASP A 231 -0.39 -21.06 -8.64
C ASP A 231 -1.86 -21.48 -8.71
N ARG A 232 -2.56 -21.46 -7.57
CA ARG A 232 -3.99 -21.78 -7.50
C ARG A 232 -4.84 -20.69 -8.15
N ILE A 233 -4.48 -19.41 -7.94
CA ILE A 233 -5.15 -18.28 -8.58
C ILE A 233 -4.99 -18.37 -10.10
N ASN A 234 -3.79 -18.60 -10.59
CA ASN A 234 -3.51 -18.76 -12.02
C ASN A 234 -4.23 -19.98 -12.63
N GLY A 235 -4.36 -21.06 -11.87
CA GLY A 235 -5.12 -22.26 -12.27
C GLY A 235 -6.64 -22.06 -12.30
N SER A 236 -7.18 -21.06 -11.59
CA SER A 236 -8.62 -20.82 -11.47
C SER A 236 -9.28 -20.26 -12.72
N ARG A 237 -8.52 -19.60 -13.61
CA ARG A 237 -9.01 -18.87 -14.79
C ARG A 237 -9.94 -17.68 -14.47
N VAL A 238 -10.01 -17.23 -13.23
CA VAL A 238 -10.76 -16.05 -12.83
C VAL A 238 -10.09 -14.81 -13.41
N ALA A 239 -10.84 -13.97 -14.10
CA ALA A 239 -10.31 -12.73 -14.68
C ALA A 239 -10.10 -11.66 -13.60
N VAL A 240 -9.02 -10.89 -13.69
CA VAL A 240 -8.60 -9.93 -12.65
C VAL A 240 -8.49 -8.51 -13.22
N TYR A 241 -9.26 -7.55 -12.71
CA TYR A 241 -9.07 -6.12 -12.97
C TYR A 241 -8.47 -5.46 -11.73
N ASN A 242 -7.15 -5.30 -11.68
CA ASN A 242 -6.45 -4.71 -10.55
C ASN A 242 -6.45 -3.18 -10.65
N SER A 243 -6.89 -2.49 -9.58
CA SER A 243 -6.87 -1.03 -9.48
C SER A 243 -5.93 -0.57 -8.37
N ALA A 244 -5.00 0.30 -8.71
CA ALA A 244 -3.91 0.76 -7.85
C ALA A 244 -3.80 2.28 -7.79
N GLY A 245 -3.00 2.78 -6.84
CA GLY A 245 -2.69 4.20 -6.69
C GLY A 245 -1.21 4.46 -6.48
N TRP A 246 -0.65 5.52 -7.11
CA TRP A 246 0.76 5.89 -6.92
C TRP A 246 1.09 6.25 -5.47
N TYR A 247 0.13 6.74 -4.72
CA TYR A 247 0.28 7.12 -3.31
C TYR A 247 -0.36 6.12 -2.36
N ASP A 248 -0.71 4.93 -2.85
CA ASP A 248 -1.19 3.82 -2.04
C ASP A 248 -0.03 3.00 -1.45
N LEU A 249 -0.29 2.38 -0.31
CA LEU A 249 0.69 1.50 0.35
C LEU A 249 0.92 0.19 -0.43
N PHE A 250 -0.06 -0.28 -1.21
CA PHE A 250 0.03 -1.49 -2.04
C PHE A 250 0.39 -1.22 -3.51
N THR A 251 1.03 -0.09 -3.80
CA THR A 251 1.38 0.27 -5.19
C THR A 251 2.30 -0.76 -5.83
N ARG A 252 3.38 -1.18 -5.12
CA ARG A 252 4.31 -2.24 -5.57
C ARG A 252 3.57 -3.56 -5.77
N ASP A 253 2.76 -3.96 -4.79
CA ASP A 253 1.98 -5.20 -4.83
C ASP A 253 1.09 -5.31 -6.05
N SER A 254 0.46 -4.20 -6.44
CA SER A 254 -0.43 -4.18 -7.60
C SER A 254 0.32 -4.44 -8.91
N LEU A 255 1.57 -4.01 -9.01
CA LEU A 255 2.45 -4.31 -10.14
C LEU A 255 2.99 -5.73 -10.08
N LEU A 256 3.30 -6.24 -8.88
CA LEU A 256 3.69 -7.64 -8.68
C LEU A 256 2.53 -8.58 -9.04
N TRP A 257 1.29 -8.25 -8.67
CA TRP A 257 0.12 -9.00 -9.14
C TRP A 257 0.08 -9.06 -10.67
N HIS A 258 0.23 -7.92 -11.33
CA HIS A 258 0.21 -7.87 -12.79
C HIS A 258 1.32 -8.73 -13.41
N ALA A 259 2.54 -8.66 -12.89
CA ALA A 259 3.68 -9.40 -13.42
C ALA A 259 3.55 -10.93 -13.26
N ASN A 260 2.84 -11.39 -12.23
CA ASN A 260 2.77 -12.80 -11.86
C ASN A 260 1.44 -13.50 -12.22
N LEU A 261 0.42 -12.76 -12.65
CA LEU A 261 -0.83 -13.34 -13.11
C LEU A 261 -0.70 -13.86 -14.55
N THR A 262 -1.18 -15.10 -14.79
CA THR A 262 -1.30 -15.70 -16.12
C THR A 262 -2.74 -15.85 -16.58
N THR A 263 -3.71 -15.64 -15.70
CA THR A 263 -5.14 -15.53 -16.01
C THR A 263 -5.41 -14.20 -16.73
N PRO A 264 -6.52 -14.04 -17.48
CA PRO A 264 -6.85 -12.75 -18.10
C PRO A 264 -6.86 -11.63 -17.06
N HIS A 265 -6.05 -10.60 -17.25
CA HIS A 265 -5.95 -9.53 -16.26
C HIS A 265 -5.67 -8.16 -16.87
N ARG A 266 -5.99 -7.13 -16.11
CA ARG A 266 -5.73 -5.71 -16.40
C ARG A 266 -5.23 -5.00 -15.15
N LEU A 267 -4.44 -3.96 -15.35
CA LEU A 267 -3.94 -3.08 -14.30
C LEU A 267 -4.29 -1.63 -14.61
N HIS A 268 -4.81 -0.92 -13.62
CA HIS A 268 -5.11 0.49 -13.70
C HIS A 268 -4.50 1.23 -12.52
N VAL A 269 -3.57 2.19 -12.80
CA VAL A 269 -2.87 2.94 -11.75
C VAL A 269 -3.20 4.42 -11.81
N ARG A 270 -3.70 4.97 -10.70
CA ARG A 270 -4.21 6.33 -10.54
C ARG A 270 -3.34 7.15 -9.59
N PRO A 271 -3.32 8.48 -9.66
CA PRO A 271 -2.56 9.32 -8.72
C PRO A 271 -3.32 9.52 -7.39
N LEU A 272 -3.70 8.44 -6.72
CA LEU A 272 -4.57 8.45 -5.55
C LEU A 272 -3.96 7.72 -4.36
N PHE A 273 -4.42 8.09 -3.17
CA PHE A 273 -4.20 7.38 -1.91
C PHE A 273 -5.22 6.25 -1.72
N HIS A 274 -4.95 5.37 -0.76
CA HIS A 274 -5.75 4.18 -0.45
C HIS A 274 -7.25 4.46 -0.33
N ASN A 275 -7.63 5.44 0.45
CA ASN A 275 -9.03 5.79 0.73
C ASN A 275 -9.82 6.31 -0.49
N ASP A 276 -9.14 6.73 -1.54
CA ASP A 276 -9.75 7.34 -2.74
C ASP A 276 -9.88 6.39 -3.92
N LEU A 277 -9.19 5.25 -3.89
CA LEU A 277 -9.10 4.34 -5.04
C LEU A 277 -10.43 3.75 -5.51
N GLY A 278 -11.37 3.54 -4.61
CA GLY A 278 -12.74 3.09 -4.96
C GLY A 278 -13.69 4.21 -5.40
N LYS A 279 -13.21 5.46 -5.51
CA LYS A 279 -14.05 6.62 -5.89
C LYS A 279 -13.83 6.97 -7.37
N SER A 280 -14.89 7.44 -8.04
CA SER A 280 -14.76 8.09 -9.35
C SER A 280 -14.11 9.47 -9.15
N GLY A 281 -13.12 9.79 -10.00
CA GLY A 281 -12.46 11.09 -10.05
C GLY A 281 -12.86 11.86 -11.32
N ALA A 282 -12.34 13.07 -11.49
CA ALA A 282 -12.60 13.90 -12.66
C ALA A 282 -12.16 13.24 -13.98
N ASP A 283 -11.15 12.36 -13.92
CA ASP A 283 -10.50 11.80 -15.09
C ASP A 283 -10.90 10.35 -15.37
N LEU A 284 -11.65 9.69 -14.47
CA LEU A 284 -12.12 8.32 -14.61
C LEU A 284 -13.43 8.08 -13.88
N ASP A 285 -14.44 7.64 -14.61
CA ASP A 285 -15.62 7.01 -14.04
C ASP A 285 -15.30 5.55 -13.68
N PHE A 286 -14.79 5.32 -12.45
CA PHE A 286 -14.48 3.99 -11.95
C PHE A 286 -15.69 3.03 -12.04
N GLY A 287 -16.91 3.57 -11.85
CA GLY A 287 -18.13 2.79 -11.98
C GLY A 287 -18.42 2.36 -13.41
N ALA A 288 -18.04 3.17 -14.41
CA ALA A 288 -18.16 2.76 -15.80
C ALA A 288 -17.18 1.65 -16.16
N GLU A 289 -15.94 1.72 -15.69
CA GLU A 289 -14.95 0.68 -15.92
C GLU A 289 -15.35 -0.64 -15.22
N ALA A 290 -15.81 -0.58 -13.97
CA ALA A 290 -16.32 -1.76 -13.25
C ALA A 290 -17.51 -2.39 -14.00
N HIS A 291 -18.42 -1.57 -14.53
CA HIS A 291 -19.56 -2.04 -15.31
C HIS A 291 -19.13 -2.72 -16.61
N ARG A 292 -18.20 -2.10 -17.38
CA ARG A 292 -17.64 -2.72 -18.60
C ARG A 292 -16.98 -4.05 -18.29
N TRP A 293 -16.21 -4.14 -17.20
CA TRP A 293 -15.53 -5.37 -16.77
C TRP A 293 -16.51 -6.49 -16.49
N PHE A 294 -17.55 -6.22 -15.69
CA PHE A 294 -18.54 -7.23 -15.36
C PHE A 294 -19.49 -7.56 -16.51
N ASP A 295 -19.84 -6.61 -17.37
CA ASP A 295 -20.63 -6.91 -18.58
C ASP A 295 -19.88 -7.89 -19.51
N TYR A 296 -18.57 -7.72 -19.68
CA TYR A 296 -17.76 -8.63 -20.47
C TYR A 296 -17.72 -10.04 -19.87
N TRP A 297 -17.34 -10.16 -18.59
CA TRP A 297 -17.07 -11.46 -17.98
C TRP A 297 -18.30 -12.19 -17.42
N LEU A 298 -19.33 -11.47 -17.00
CA LEU A 298 -20.53 -12.09 -16.41
C LEU A 298 -21.69 -12.21 -17.39
N LYS A 299 -21.76 -11.32 -18.39
CA LYS A 299 -22.85 -11.34 -19.39
C LYS A 299 -22.38 -11.72 -20.80
N GLY A 300 -21.09 -11.86 -21.03
CA GLY A 300 -20.53 -12.14 -22.35
C GLY A 300 -20.72 -11.02 -23.36
N ILE A 301 -20.87 -9.77 -22.89
CA ILE A 301 -21.01 -8.60 -23.77
C ILE A 301 -19.62 -8.17 -24.25
N ASP A 302 -19.35 -8.38 -25.52
CA ASP A 302 -18.14 -7.87 -26.14
C ASP A 302 -18.21 -6.33 -26.22
N ASN A 303 -17.39 -5.66 -25.42
CA ASN A 303 -17.32 -4.20 -25.31
C ASN A 303 -15.90 -3.66 -25.54
N GLY A 304 -15.00 -4.51 -26.07
CA GLY A 304 -13.63 -4.17 -26.40
C GLY A 304 -12.69 -3.98 -25.21
N ILE A 305 -13.13 -4.25 -23.97
CA ILE A 305 -12.28 -4.01 -22.80
C ILE A 305 -11.03 -4.88 -22.79
N MET A 306 -11.08 -6.08 -23.36
CA MET A 306 -9.93 -6.99 -23.44
C MET A 306 -9.05 -6.76 -24.67
N ASP A 307 -9.46 -5.90 -25.61
CA ASP A 307 -8.65 -5.50 -26.78
C ASP A 307 -7.74 -4.29 -26.48
N GLU A 308 -7.98 -3.61 -25.36
CA GLU A 308 -7.15 -2.49 -24.90
C GLU A 308 -5.82 -3.01 -24.30
N PRO A 309 -4.71 -2.22 -24.37
CA PRO A 309 -3.47 -2.58 -23.66
C PRO A 309 -3.72 -2.91 -22.20
N PRO A 310 -3.06 -3.94 -21.63
CA PRO A 310 -3.41 -4.47 -20.31
C PRO A 310 -3.13 -3.50 -19.16
N ILE A 311 -2.22 -2.55 -19.34
CA ILE A 311 -1.86 -1.56 -18.32
C ILE A 311 -2.33 -0.18 -18.76
N ARG A 312 -3.04 0.50 -17.87
CA ARG A 312 -3.37 1.93 -17.98
C ARG A 312 -2.89 2.65 -16.73
N TYR A 313 -2.11 3.71 -16.90
CA TYR A 313 -1.51 4.44 -15.78
C TYR A 313 -1.49 5.95 -16.00
N TYR A 314 -1.48 6.70 -14.91
CA TYR A 314 -1.47 8.17 -14.93
C TYR A 314 -0.06 8.70 -14.66
N VAL A 315 0.45 9.56 -15.55
CA VAL A 315 1.73 10.27 -15.37
C VAL A 315 1.48 11.58 -14.65
N VAL A 316 1.87 11.66 -13.39
CA VAL A 316 1.73 12.85 -12.55
C VAL A 316 2.64 13.96 -13.08
N GLY A 317 2.11 15.18 -13.20
CA GLY A 317 2.85 16.33 -13.75
C GLY A 317 2.78 16.47 -15.27
N ALA A 318 2.31 15.45 -16.01
CA ALA A 318 2.05 15.56 -17.43
C ALA A 318 0.83 16.45 -17.73
N PRO A 319 0.74 17.09 -18.91
CA PRO A 319 -0.45 17.82 -19.35
C PRO A 319 -1.69 16.90 -19.35
N GLN A 320 -2.85 17.44 -18.99
CA GLN A 320 -4.09 16.66 -18.83
C GLN A 320 -4.40 15.76 -20.04
N GLY A 321 -4.21 16.24 -21.27
CA GLY A 321 -4.48 15.47 -22.49
C GLY A 321 -3.53 14.30 -22.76
N THR A 322 -2.37 14.26 -22.08
CA THR A 322 -1.33 13.22 -22.25
C THR A 322 -0.96 12.53 -20.95
N ALA A 323 -1.68 12.79 -19.86
CA ALA A 323 -1.36 12.21 -18.54
C ALA A 323 -1.72 10.73 -18.46
N TRP A 324 -2.76 10.28 -19.14
CA TRP A 324 -3.10 8.86 -19.24
C TRP A 324 -2.28 8.17 -20.33
N ARG A 325 -1.65 7.08 -19.96
CA ARG A 325 -0.83 6.23 -20.83
C ARG A 325 -1.28 4.79 -20.73
N THR A 326 -0.90 4.02 -21.74
CA THR A 326 -1.07 2.57 -21.77
C THR A 326 0.26 1.89 -22.02
N ALA A 327 0.40 0.64 -21.58
CA ALA A 327 1.58 -0.20 -21.82
C ALA A 327 1.18 -1.66 -21.89
N GLU A 328 2.00 -2.44 -22.62
CA GLU A 328 1.85 -3.90 -22.72
C GLU A 328 2.52 -4.62 -21.55
N GLN A 329 3.50 -4.02 -20.92
CA GLN A 329 4.26 -4.56 -19.81
C GLN A 329 4.76 -3.46 -18.85
N TRP A 330 5.14 -3.86 -17.64
CA TRP A 330 5.72 -2.97 -16.64
C TRP A 330 7.08 -3.48 -16.16
N PRO A 331 8.09 -2.59 -16.00
CA PRO A 331 8.08 -1.20 -16.47
C PRO A 331 7.98 -1.13 -18.00
N PRO A 332 7.61 0.05 -18.58
CA PRO A 332 7.61 0.21 -20.03
C PRO A 332 8.98 -0.15 -20.62
N PRO A 333 9.04 -0.87 -21.77
CA PRO A 333 10.29 -1.44 -22.29
C PRO A 333 11.28 -0.38 -22.78
N ASP A 334 10.82 0.83 -23.03
CA ASP A 334 11.63 1.99 -23.43
C ASP A 334 12.20 2.78 -22.25
N ALA A 335 11.85 2.42 -21.02
CA ALA A 335 12.43 3.01 -19.83
C ALA A 335 13.91 2.60 -19.68
N GLN A 336 14.80 3.57 -19.65
CA GLN A 336 16.24 3.38 -19.51
C GLN A 336 16.68 3.66 -18.09
N ARG A 337 17.30 2.70 -17.43
CA ARG A 337 17.91 2.89 -16.11
C ARG A 337 19.11 3.83 -16.20
N THR A 338 19.02 4.99 -15.57
CA THR A 338 20.04 6.04 -15.60
C THR A 338 20.53 6.33 -14.20
N ARG A 339 21.84 6.26 -13.98
CA ARG A 339 22.46 6.51 -12.67
C ARG A 339 22.64 8.00 -12.44
N PHE A 340 22.23 8.43 -11.27
CA PHE A 340 22.48 9.76 -10.73
C PHE A 340 23.31 9.60 -9.45
N TYR A 341 24.58 9.97 -9.53
CA TYR A 341 25.56 9.82 -8.45
C TYR A 341 25.44 10.96 -7.44
N LEU A 342 25.66 10.64 -6.18
CA LEU A 342 25.79 11.61 -5.11
C LEU A 342 27.14 12.31 -5.25
N ALA A 343 27.16 13.63 -5.17
CA ALA A 343 28.37 14.42 -5.32
C ALA A 343 28.43 15.52 -4.26
N GLY A 344 29.65 15.83 -3.84
CA GLY A 344 29.93 16.89 -2.89
C GLY A 344 29.71 18.29 -3.44
N GLY A 345 29.83 19.28 -2.55
CA GLY A 345 29.58 20.68 -2.82
C GLY A 345 28.29 21.17 -2.20
N ARG A 346 27.84 22.38 -2.55
CA ARG A 346 26.57 22.95 -2.12
C ARG A 346 25.75 23.35 -3.32
N SER A 347 24.58 22.75 -3.47
CA SER A 347 23.65 23.08 -4.56
C SER A 347 23.00 24.47 -4.37
N GLY A 348 22.94 24.95 -3.14
CA GLY A 348 22.28 26.21 -2.79
C GLY A 348 20.74 26.13 -2.81
N SER A 349 20.19 24.92 -2.93
CA SER A 349 18.75 24.70 -3.08
C SER A 349 18.01 24.53 -1.74
N VAL A 350 18.73 24.13 -0.68
CA VAL A 350 18.17 23.87 0.65
C VAL A 350 19.22 24.06 1.75
N ASP A 351 18.80 24.50 2.94
CA ASP A 351 19.65 24.51 4.12
C ASP A 351 19.49 23.15 4.83
N SER A 352 20.15 22.14 4.28
CA SER A 352 20.19 20.77 4.80
C SER A 352 21.53 20.46 5.46
N VAL A 353 21.71 19.24 5.95
CA VAL A 353 22.95 18.81 6.61
C VAL A 353 24.17 18.98 5.66
N ASN A 354 24.03 18.63 4.37
CA ASN A 354 25.13 18.72 3.39
C ASN A 354 24.82 19.57 2.15
N ASP A 355 23.56 19.60 1.67
CA ASP A 355 23.09 20.28 0.45
C ASP A 355 23.93 19.90 -0.80
N GLY A 356 24.16 18.59 -1.03
CA GLY A 356 24.99 18.06 -2.11
C GLY A 356 24.36 18.15 -3.51
N PHE A 357 25.11 17.68 -4.51
CA PHE A 357 24.64 17.58 -5.90
C PHE A 357 24.25 16.16 -6.26
N LEU A 358 23.31 16.05 -7.20
CA LEU A 358 22.94 14.82 -7.89
C LEU A 358 23.35 14.93 -9.36
N ARG A 359 24.26 14.07 -9.84
CA ARG A 359 24.88 14.18 -11.17
C ARG A 359 24.92 12.85 -11.90
N THR A 360 24.92 12.89 -13.24
CA THR A 360 25.05 11.68 -14.07
C THR A 360 26.52 11.22 -14.24
N GLN A 361 27.51 12.06 -13.89
CA GLN A 361 28.90 11.69 -13.90
C GLN A 361 29.29 10.95 -12.62
N SER A 362 30.01 9.85 -12.77
CA SER A 362 30.59 9.12 -11.63
C SER A 362 31.57 10.02 -10.87
N PRO A 363 31.62 9.93 -9.52
CA PRO A 363 32.56 10.70 -8.73
C PRO A 363 34.02 10.26 -9.02
N ASP A 364 34.91 11.21 -8.93
CA ASP A 364 36.35 11.04 -9.02
C ASP A 364 37.09 11.39 -7.70
N ASP A 365 36.34 11.78 -6.68
CA ASP A 365 36.84 12.04 -5.33
C ASP A 365 37.49 10.77 -4.74
N VAL A 366 38.58 10.93 -3.97
CA VAL A 366 39.26 9.80 -3.33
C VAL A 366 38.63 9.44 -1.98
N ASP A 367 38.16 10.44 -1.22
CA ASP A 367 37.66 10.29 0.15
C ASP A 367 36.31 11.01 0.34
N GLY A 368 35.45 11.01 -0.68
CA GLY A 368 34.17 11.70 -0.65
C GLY A 368 33.19 11.03 0.30
N ALA A 369 32.77 11.72 1.37
CA ALA A 369 31.76 11.28 2.30
C ALA A 369 30.97 12.45 2.89
N ASP A 370 29.70 12.20 3.25
CA ASP A 370 28.87 13.13 4.01
C ASP A 370 28.48 12.50 5.35
N VAL A 371 28.65 13.25 6.44
CA VAL A 371 28.40 12.75 7.80
C VAL A 371 26.98 13.09 8.22
N TYR A 372 26.25 12.09 8.68
CA TYR A 372 24.92 12.22 9.22
C TYR A 372 24.85 11.73 10.67
N THR A 373 24.45 12.60 11.59
CA THR A 373 24.06 12.20 12.93
C THR A 373 22.56 11.94 12.91
N VAL A 374 22.12 10.75 13.30
CA VAL A 374 20.72 10.36 13.22
C VAL A 374 19.83 11.34 13.95
N ASP A 375 18.91 11.97 13.22
CA ASP A 375 17.82 12.80 13.78
C ASP A 375 16.54 11.99 13.79
N TYR A 376 16.17 11.49 14.97
CA TYR A 376 14.96 10.68 15.16
C TYR A 376 13.64 11.47 15.00
N SER A 377 13.70 12.76 14.72
CA SER A 377 12.52 13.59 14.47
C SER A 377 12.23 13.82 12.99
N THR A 378 12.99 13.20 12.10
CA THR A 378 12.67 13.19 10.67
C THR A 378 11.38 12.41 10.40
N THR A 379 10.58 12.86 9.42
CA THR A 379 9.30 12.24 9.11
C THR A 379 8.80 12.61 7.71
N SER A 380 8.16 11.68 7.02
CA SER A 380 7.41 11.94 5.78
C SER A 380 6.02 12.53 6.06
N GLY A 381 5.58 12.53 7.32
CA GLY A 381 4.33 13.13 7.78
C GLY A 381 3.28 12.12 8.25
N ALA A 382 2.49 12.54 9.23
CA ALA A 382 1.48 11.72 9.88
C ALA A 382 0.28 11.32 8.98
N ASP A 383 0.13 11.97 7.82
CA ASP A 383 -0.90 11.67 6.82
C ASP A 383 -0.31 11.06 5.54
N ALA A 384 0.94 10.57 5.59
CA ALA A 384 1.59 9.84 4.51
C ALA A 384 0.85 8.52 4.17
N ARG A 385 1.23 7.88 3.06
CA ARG A 385 0.63 6.60 2.62
C ARG A 385 0.53 5.55 3.73
N TRP A 386 1.52 5.49 4.61
CA TRP A 386 1.62 4.50 5.68
C TRP A 386 0.55 4.63 6.77
N SER A 387 -0.01 5.83 6.94
CA SER A 387 -1.05 6.13 7.94
C SER A 387 -2.40 6.50 7.32
N ALA A 388 -2.47 6.74 6.01
CA ALA A 388 -3.66 7.25 5.32
C ALA A 388 -4.55 6.14 4.75
N VAL A 389 -4.77 5.06 5.50
CA VAL A 389 -5.57 3.91 5.04
C VAL A 389 -7.07 4.20 5.09
N VAL A 390 -7.55 4.87 6.14
CA VAL A 390 -8.98 5.17 6.36
C VAL A 390 -9.30 6.66 6.36
N LYS A 391 -8.30 7.51 6.13
CA LYS A 391 -8.41 8.97 6.06
C LYS A 391 -7.84 9.48 4.74
N ASP A 392 -8.07 10.74 4.43
CA ASP A 392 -7.48 11.38 3.27
C ASP A 392 -5.96 11.49 3.44
N GLY A 393 -5.21 10.96 2.49
CA GLY A 393 -3.76 11.00 2.48
C GLY A 393 -3.23 12.34 2.00
N LYS A 394 -2.10 12.75 2.57
CA LYS A 394 -1.39 13.96 2.17
C LYS A 394 0.07 13.90 2.61
N TYR A 395 0.96 14.24 1.70
CA TYR A 395 2.34 14.56 2.07
C TYR A 395 2.46 16.05 2.39
N PRO A 396 3.05 16.43 3.54
CA PRO A 396 3.39 17.82 3.81
C PRO A 396 4.48 18.30 2.85
N ALA A 397 4.71 19.62 2.79
CA ALA A 397 5.90 20.15 2.11
C ALA A 397 7.16 19.60 2.80
N GLN A 398 8.02 18.91 2.05
CA GLN A 398 9.14 18.14 2.62
C GLN A 398 10.30 19.02 3.11
N ARG A 399 10.31 20.31 2.82
CA ARG A 399 11.40 21.24 3.19
C ARG A 399 11.85 21.18 4.66
N ALA A 400 10.92 20.96 5.59
CA ALA A 400 11.26 20.85 7.01
C ALA A 400 11.98 19.54 7.34
N ASN A 401 11.66 18.45 6.62
CA ASN A 401 12.35 17.19 6.71
C ASN A 401 13.72 17.26 6.04
N ASP A 402 13.80 17.89 4.86
CA ASP A 402 15.05 18.11 4.11
C ASP A 402 16.10 18.84 4.93
N ALA A 403 15.70 19.83 5.73
CA ALA A 403 16.60 20.57 6.60
C ALA A 403 17.35 19.68 7.62
N LYS A 404 16.81 18.49 7.90
CA LYS A 404 17.38 17.49 8.83
C LYS A 404 18.00 16.29 8.12
N ALA A 405 17.95 16.25 6.78
CA ALA A 405 18.38 15.15 5.94
C ALA A 405 19.74 15.40 5.29
N LEU A 406 20.37 14.36 4.77
CA LEU A 406 21.32 14.51 3.67
C LEU A 406 20.53 14.68 2.38
N THR A 407 20.79 15.75 1.63
CA THR A 407 20.09 16.03 0.38
C THR A 407 21.05 16.16 -0.79
N TYR A 408 20.61 15.65 -1.95
CA TYR A 408 21.36 15.75 -3.19
C TYR A 408 20.42 16.19 -4.30
N THR A 409 20.74 17.30 -4.97
CA THR A 409 19.84 17.97 -5.90
C THR A 409 20.52 18.16 -7.26
N THR A 410 19.81 17.89 -8.36
CA THR A 410 20.30 18.16 -9.73
C THR A 410 20.37 19.66 -9.99
N ALA A 411 21.10 20.05 -11.02
CA ALA A 411 20.86 21.35 -11.65
C ALA A 411 19.40 21.42 -12.14
N PRO A 412 18.83 22.63 -12.31
CA PRO A 412 17.51 22.77 -12.93
C PRO A 412 17.47 22.09 -14.29
N LEU A 413 16.43 21.29 -14.53
CA LEU A 413 16.26 20.55 -15.76
C LEU A 413 16.07 21.50 -16.95
N GLU A 414 16.73 21.22 -18.07
CA GLU A 414 16.60 22.01 -19.30
C GLU A 414 15.39 21.60 -20.14
N ARG A 415 14.88 20.39 -19.95
CA ARG A 415 13.75 19.79 -20.66
C ARG A 415 12.92 18.92 -19.74
N ASP A 416 11.71 18.56 -20.17
CA ASP A 416 10.90 17.56 -19.50
C ASP A 416 11.67 16.24 -19.35
N LEU A 417 11.51 15.59 -18.20
CA LEU A 417 12.05 14.27 -17.91
C LEU A 417 10.97 13.44 -17.24
N GLU A 418 10.76 12.21 -17.72
CA GLU A 418 9.79 11.29 -17.12
C GLU A 418 10.49 10.14 -16.41
N VAL A 419 10.14 9.92 -15.15
CA VAL A 419 10.54 8.76 -14.35
C VAL A 419 9.33 7.84 -14.26
N ILE A 420 9.42 6.66 -14.91
CA ILE A 420 8.31 5.69 -14.97
C ILE A 420 8.85 4.31 -14.62
N GLY A 421 8.54 3.83 -13.43
CA GLY A 421 9.03 2.57 -12.90
C GLY A 421 9.44 2.67 -11.45
N HIS A 422 10.36 1.80 -11.04
CA HIS A 422 10.92 1.73 -9.69
C HIS A 422 12.32 2.36 -9.68
N PRO A 423 12.54 3.50 -9.00
CA PRO A 423 13.90 3.95 -8.68
C PRO A 423 14.60 2.93 -7.78
N VAL A 424 15.92 2.79 -7.92
CA VAL A 424 16.73 1.90 -7.08
C VAL A 424 17.86 2.70 -6.45
N ALA A 425 17.95 2.67 -5.13
CA ALA A 425 19.03 3.29 -4.37
C ALA A 425 20.20 2.30 -4.20
N HIS A 426 21.42 2.76 -4.45
CA HIS A 426 22.69 2.10 -4.18
C HIS A 426 23.50 3.02 -3.27
N LEU A 427 23.52 2.69 -1.98
CA LEU A 427 24.13 3.55 -0.97
C LEU A 427 25.25 2.81 -0.26
N TRP A 428 26.44 3.35 -0.31
CA TRP A 428 27.59 2.91 0.46
C TRP A 428 27.69 3.69 1.76
N LEU A 429 27.76 2.97 2.88
CA LEU A 429 27.81 3.59 4.21
C LEU A 429 28.88 2.95 5.08
N THR A 430 29.36 3.73 6.06
CA THR A 430 29.92 3.22 7.32
C THR A 430 29.12 3.79 8.47
N ALA A 431 28.99 3.06 9.57
CA ALA A 431 28.29 3.55 10.76
C ALA A 431 28.88 2.97 12.03
N GLU A 432 28.83 3.76 13.11
CA GLU A 432 29.22 3.37 14.46
C GLU A 432 27.94 2.98 15.24
N ALA A 433 27.29 1.90 14.80
CA ALA A 433 26.04 1.42 15.38
C ALA A 433 25.87 -0.08 15.13
N PRO A 434 25.11 -0.82 15.97
CA PRO A 434 24.84 -2.22 15.73
C PRO A 434 23.90 -2.45 14.52
N ASP A 435 23.05 -1.46 14.22
CA ASP A 435 22.13 -1.44 13.08
C ASP A 435 21.73 -0.01 12.73
N LEU A 436 21.16 0.19 11.54
CA LEU A 436 20.75 1.49 11.02
C LEU A 436 19.58 1.35 10.07
N ASP A 437 18.54 2.17 10.25
CA ASP A 437 17.47 2.31 9.27
C ASP A 437 17.83 3.41 8.29
N VAL A 438 17.60 3.19 6.99
CA VAL A 438 17.84 4.19 5.95
C VAL A 438 16.58 4.39 5.14
N PHE A 439 16.16 5.66 5.02
CA PHE A 439 15.01 6.10 4.25
C PHE A 439 15.47 7.02 3.13
N VAL A 440 14.97 6.80 1.93
CA VAL A 440 15.24 7.62 0.75
C VAL A 440 13.94 8.15 0.19
N TYR A 441 13.85 9.48 0.07
CA TYR A 441 12.72 10.18 -0.56
C TYR A 441 13.17 10.74 -1.89
N LEU A 442 12.41 10.49 -2.96
CA LEU A 442 12.55 11.14 -4.26
C LEU A 442 11.58 12.32 -4.31
N GLU A 443 12.06 13.47 -4.74
CA GLU A 443 11.34 14.73 -4.65
C GLU A 443 11.51 15.57 -5.92
N GLU A 444 10.52 16.44 -6.18
CA GLU A 444 10.62 17.52 -7.17
C GLU A 444 10.73 18.85 -6.46
N VAL A 445 11.73 19.65 -6.83
CA VAL A 445 11.93 21.01 -6.31
C VAL A 445 11.63 22.00 -7.42
N ASP A 446 10.67 22.90 -7.19
CA ASP A 446 10.35 23.94 -8.17
C ASP A 446 11.32 25.15 -8.10
N ALA A 447 11.21 26.08 -9.05
CA ALA A 447 12.05 27.28 -9.13
C ALA A 447 11.89 28.22 -7.92
N GLN A 448 10.85 28.06 -7.11
CA GLN A 448 10.60 28.82 -5.88
C GLN A 448 11.13 28.09 -4.64
N GLY A 449 11.71 26.89 -4.80
CA GLY A 449 12.21 26.06 -3.72
C GLY A 449 11.10 25.31 -2.96
N ASN A 450 9.90 25.20 -3.50
CA ASN A 450 8.88 24.31 -2.94
C ASN A 450 9.23 22.86 -3.29
N VAL A 451 9.04 21.97 -2.33
CA VAL A 451 9.39 20.56 -2.44
C VAL A 451 8.13 19.72 -2.48
N ALA A 452 7.96 18.97 -3.55
CA ALA A 452 6.88 18.02 -3.73
C ALA A 452 7.41 16.58 -3.61
N TYR A 453 6.82 15.80 -2.73
CA TYR A 453 7.07 14.37 -2.61
C TYR A 453 6.72 13.63 -3.92
N VAL A 454 7.56 12.68 -4.33
CA VAL A 454 7.33 11.82 -5.49
C VAL A 454 7.16 10.37 -5.07
N THR A 455 8.17 9.77 -4.45
CA THR A 455 8.13 8.41 -3.92
C THR A 455 9.22 8.19 -2.87
N GLU A 456 9.19 7.04 -2.22
CA GLU A 456 10.09 6.68 -1.13
C GLU A 456 10.42 5.20 -1.11
N GLY A 457 11.51 4.86 -0.44
CA GLY A 457 11.90 3.50 -0.10
C GLY A 457 12.76 3.49 1.16
N ASN A 458 12.86 2.35 1.80
CA ASN A 458 13.65 2.20 3.01
C ASN A 458 14.24 0.79 3.14
N LEU A 459 15.32 0.69 3.91
CA LEU A 459 15.94 -0.58 4.27
C LEU A 459 16.64 -0.46 5.63
N ARG A 460 16.42 -1.45 6.49
CA ARG A 460 17.24 -1.68 7.69
C ARG A 460 18.54 -2.35 7.29
N ALA A 461 19.66 -1.80 7.72
CA ALA A 461 21.00 -2.24 7.28
C ALA A 461 21.28 -3.71 7.59
N SER A 462 20.77 -4.24 8.70
CA SER A 462 20.89 -5.68 9.02
C SER A 462 20.14 -6.59 8.04
N HIS A 463 19.15 -6.08 7.31
CA HIS A 463 18.36 -6.81 6.31
C HIS A 463 18.92 -6.69 4.87
N ARG A 464 20.16 -6.19 4.69
CA ARG A 464 20.75 -5.86 3.39
C ARG A 464 21.01 -7.05 2.46
N ALA A 465 20.96 -8.28 2.96
CA ALA A 465 21.19 -9.46 2.13
C ALA A 465 20.17 -9.54 0.99
N VAL A 466 20.66 -9.57 -0.25
CA VAL A 466 19.83 -9.73 -1.46
C VAL A 466 19.70 -11.22 -1.77
N ALA A 467 18.50 -11.66 -2.07
CA ALA A 467 18.16 -13.03 -2.40
C ALA A 467 17.37 -13.12 -3.71
N GLU A 468 17.19 -14.34 -4.22
CA GLU A 468 16.28 -14.60 -5.33
C GLU A 468 14.83 -14.63 -4.80
N ALA A 469 13.93 -13.90 -5.48
CA ALA A 469 12.51 -13.90 -5.12
C ALA A 469 11.81 -15.18 -5.60
N PRO A 470 10.84 -15.72 -4.86
CA PRO A 470 10.07 -16.90 -5.28
C PRO A 470 9.00 -16.59 -6.35
N PHE A 471 9.00 -15.37 -6.88
CA PHE A 471 8.09 -14.86 -7.91
C PHE A 471 8.80 -13.82 -8.78
N ASP A 472 8.20 -13.41 -9.89
CA ASP A 472 8.76 -12.30 -10.70
C ASP A 472 8.70 -10.99 -9.87
N HIS A 473 9.88 -10.55 -9.45
CA HIS A 473 10.06 -9.31 -8.66
C HIS A 473 10.45 -8.12 -9.55
N LEU A 474 10.12 -8.16 -10.84
CA LEU A 474 10.38 -7.07 -11.80
C LEU A 474 11.87 -6.73 -11.97
N GLY A 475 12.77 -7.66 -11.66
CA GLY A 475 14.21 -7.43 -11.67
C GLY A 475 14.72 -6.47 -10.60
N LEU A 476 13.96 -6.29 -9.52
CA LEU A 476 14.29 -5.43 -8.39
C LEU A 476 15.05 -6.21 -7.30
N PRO A 477 15.81 -5.53 -6.43
CA PRO A 477 16.41 -6.17 -5.25
C PRO A 477 15.33 -6.79 -4.37
N PHE A 478 15.52 -8.05 -4.00
CA PHE A 478 14.62 -8.75 -3.08
C PHE A 478 15.35 -9.09 -1.79
N HIS A 479 14.80 -8.65 -0.67
CA HIS A 479 15.29 -8.96 0.67
C HIS A 479 14.38 -10.01 1.28
N ARG A 480 14.90 -11.25 1.41
CA ARG A 480 14.15 -12.36 1.97
C ARG A 480 13.78 -12.12 3.43
N SER A 481 14.67 -11.45 4.18
CA SER A 481 14.47 -11.06 5.58
C SER A 481 14.10 -12.25 6.50
N TYR A 482 14.68 -13.41 6.28
CA TYR A 482 14.63 -14.53 7.23
C TYR A 482 15.56 -14.23 8.40
N GLU A 483 15.32 -14.84 9.55
CA GLU A 483 16.17 -14.65 10.74
C GLU A 483 17.65 -14.96 10.44
N GLU A 484 17.91 -16.00 9.65
CA GLU A 484 19.27 -16.39 9.22
C GLU A 484 19.97 -15.40 8.29
N ASP A 485 19.22 -14.52 7.60
CA ASP A 485 19.77 -13.52 6.69
C ASP A 485 20.21 -12.24 7.40
N ILE A 486 19.82 -12.08 8.65
CA ILE A 486 20.08 -10.87 9.41
C ILE A 486 21.55 -10.82 9.83
N ALA A 487 22.22 -9.78 9.37
CA ALA A 487 23.64 -9.59 9.67
C ALA A 487 23.89 -8.19 10.22
N PRO A 488 24.56 -8.07 11.39
CA PRO A 488 24.90 -6.76 11.94
C PRO A 488 25.74 -5.93 10.95
N ILE A 489 25.74 -4.64 11.14
CA ILE A 489 26.60 -3.73 10.36
C ILE A 489 28.06 -4.07 10.66
N PRO A 490 28.94 -4.15 9.64
CA PRO A 490 30.38 -4.29 9.86
C PRO A 490 30.94 -3.06 10.59
N ASP A 491 31.71 -3.28 11.66
CA ASP A 491 32.26 -2.20 12.48
C ASP A 491 33.30 -1.40 11.72
N GLY A 492 32.99 -0.14 11.41
CA GLY A 492 33.88 0.80 10.72
C GLY A 492 34.18 0.47 9.25
N GLU A 493 33.71 -0.64 8.71
CA GLU A 493 33.95 -1.02 7.32
C GLU A 493 32.78 -0.60 6.41
N PRO A 494 33.06 -0.23 5.14
CA PRO A 494 32.01 0.10 4.17
C PRO A 494 31.09 -1.08 3.88
N PHE A 495 29.79 -0.81 3.81
CA PHE A 495 28.76 -1.77 3.35
C PHE A 495 27.81 -1.08 2.37
N GLU A 496 27.26 -1.86 1.45
CA GLU A 496 26.31 -1.38 0.46
C GLU A 496 24.86 -1.74 0.86
N LEU A 497 23.94 -0.78 0.68
CA LEU A 497 22.50 -0.99 0.70
C LEU A 497 21.97 -0.80 -0.72
N VAL A 498 21.28 -1.82 -1.22
CA VAL A 498 20.64 -1.78 -2.54
C VAL A 498 19.16 -2.10 -2.36
N PHE A 499 18.27 -1.14 -2.60
CA PHE A 499 16.83 -1.32 -2.45
C PHE A 499 16.04 -0.43 -3.40
N ASP A 500 14.85 -0.89 -3.78
CA ASP A 500 13.97 -0.13 -4.63
C ASP A 500 13.10 0.85 -3.82
N LEU A 501 12.79 1.99 -4.43
CA LEU A 501 11.73 2.87 -4.00
C LEU A 501 10.40 2.37 -4.60
N LEU A 502 9.30 2.72 -3.95
CA LEU A 502 7.98 2.43 -4.49
C LEU A 502 7.82 3.00 -5.90
N PRO A 503 7.07 2.31 -6.79
CA PRO A 503 6.95 2.71 -8.18
C PRO A 503 6.26 4.06 -8.33
N THR A 504 6.63 4.76 -9.41
CA THR A 504 6.04 6.05 -9.75
C THR A 504 5.93 6.23 -11.27
N ALA A 505 5.08 7.14 -11.69
CA ALA A 505 5.07 7.71 -13.03
C ALA A 505 4.95 9.24 -12.88
N ARG A 506 6.10 9.91 -13.02
CA ARG A 506 6.22 11.36 -12.78
C ARG A 506 6.93 12.06 -13.92
N ARG A 507 6.36 13.18 -14.39
CA ARG A 507 7.03 14.14 -15.27
C ARG A 507 7.58 15.29 -14.44
N PHE A 508 8.88 15.50 -14.51
CA PHE A 508 9.60 16.67 -14.01
C PHE A 508 9.70 17.69 -15.13
N ARG A 509 9.39 18.96 -14.84
CA ARG A 509 9.34 20.02 -15.85
C ARG A 509 10.67 20.78 -15.98
N PRO A 510 10.89 21.50 -17.12
CA PRO A 510 12.02 22.41 -17.24
C PRO A 510 12.02 23.43 -16.10
N GLY A 511 13.19 23.70 -15.55
CA GLY A 511 13.39 24.61 -14.42
C GLY A 511 13.10 24.00 -13.05
N THR A 512 12.57 22.78 -12.95
CA THR A 512 12.52 22.02 -11.68
C THR A 512 13.79 21.21 -11.50
N CYS A 513 14.05 20.75 -10.27
CA CYS A 513 15.16 19.87 -9.95
C CYS A 513 14.65 18.55 -9.42
N ILE A 514 15.40 17.48 -9.65
CA ILE A 514 15.23 16.20 -8.95
C ILE A 514 16.09 16.26 -7.68
N ARG A 515 15.50 15.87 -6.55
CA ARG A 515 16.20 15.72 -5.28
C ARG A 515 15.98 14.34 -4.71
N ILE A 516 17.00 13.81 -4.06
CA ILE A 516 16.85 12.76 -3.07
C ILE A 516 17.21 13.31 -1.69
N ALA A 517 16.42 12.92 -0.69
CA ALA A 517 16.68 13.16 0.73
C ALA A 517 16.89 11.80 1.40
N VAL A 518 17.97 11.71 2.22
CA VAL A 518 18.34 10.49 2.95
C VAL A 518 18.29 10.78 4.44
N THR A 519 17.52 9.98 5.17
CA THR A 519 17.36 10.06 6.63
C THR A 519 17.52 8.67 7.25
N CYS A 520 17.56 8.60 8.59
CA CYS A 520 17.66 7.34 9.32
C CYS A 520 16.47 7.11 10.27
N ALA A 521 15.39 7.85 10.10
CA ALA A 521 14.14 7.66 10.81
C ALA A 521 12.95 8.24 10.02
N ASP A 522 11.75 7.76 10.30
CA ASP A 522 10.47 8.39 9.95
C ASP A 522 9.51 8.23 11.14
N ALA A 523 9.56 9.20 12.04
CA ALA A 523 8.99 9.15 13.39
C ALA A 523 7.47 8.93 13.41
N ASP A 524 6.74 9.44 12.42
CA ASP A 524 5.28 9.28 12.37
C ASP A 524 4.86 7.89 11.86
N ASN A 525 5.73 7.20 11.10
CA ASN A 525 5.31 6.03 10.35
C ASN A 525 6.05 4.73 10.70
N PHE A 526 7.29 4.81 11.20
CA PHE A 526 8.14 3.64 11.42
C PHE A 526 8.74 3.61 12.82
N ASP A 527 8.98 2.39 13.33
CA ASP A 527 9.64 2.17 14.61
C ASP A 527 11.15 2.00 14.40
N THR A 528 11.87 3.12 14.47
CA THR A 528 13.32 3.12 14.47
C THR A 528 13.83 3.08 15.91
N PRO A 529 14.64 2.07 16.30
CA PRO A 529 15.20 1.98 17.65
C PRO A 529 16.05 3.21 17.99
N VAL A 530 15.68 3.90 19.08
CA VAL A 530 16.41 5.08 19.53
C VAL A 530 17.63 4.66 20.33
N LEU A 531 18.81 4.98 19.81
CA LEU A 531 20.09 4.73 20.46
C LEU A 531 20.62 6.02 21.11
N GLY A 532 21.30 5.88 22.23
CA GLY A 532 21.96 7.00 22.91
C GLY A 532 23.43 6.70 23.21
N PRO A 533 24.38 7.51 22.73
CA PRO A 533 24.21 8.68 21.87
C PRO A 533 23.67 8.34 20.47
N ALA A 534 23.08 9.33 19.77
CA ALA A 534 22.60 9.14 18.41
C ALA A 534 23.75 8.71 17.49
N PRO A 535 23.59 7.63 16.70
CA PRO A 535 24.63 7.12 15.82
C PRO A 535 25.07 8.14 14.78
N ARG A 536 26.33 8.00 14.36
CA ARG A 536 26.85 8.71 13.19
C ARG A 536 27.02 7.72 12.04
N ALA A 537 26.47 8.08 10.90
CA ALA A 537 26.65 7.37 9.64
C ALA A 537 27.44 8.26 8.67
N HIS A 538 28.26 7.64 7.84
CA HIS A 538 28.96 8.30 6.75
C HIS A 538 28.41 7.73 5.44
N LEU A 539 27.76 8.57 4.66
CA LEU A 539 27.31 8.22 3.31
C LEU A 539 28.44 8.50 2.34
N LEU A 540 29.03 7.42 1.79
CA LEU A 540 30.21 7.47 0.94
C LEU A 540 29.80 7.86 -0.49
N ARG A 541 30.63 8.67 -1.14
CA ARG A 541 30.44 9.15 -2.52
C ARG A 541 31.79 9.34 -3.23
N ASP A 542 32.74 8.50 -2.87
CA ASP A 542 34.08 8.46 -3.52
C ASP A 542 34.06 7.57 -4.78
N ALA A 543 35.19 7.51 -5.48
CA ALA A 543 35.31 6.75 -6.72
C ALA A 543 35.18 5.22 -6.53
N VAL A 544 35.49 4.71 -5.32
CA VAL A 544 35.43 3.28 -4.99
C VAL A 544 34.02 2.91 -4.46
N HIS A 545 33.44 3.79 -3.63
CA HIS A 545 32.14 3.61 -2.98
C HIS A 545 31.17 4.68 -3.49
N ALA A 546 30.91 4.62 -4.80
CA ALA A 546 30.06 5.59 -5.47
C ALA A 546 28.59 5.32 -5.17
N SER A 547 28.00 6.08 -4.23
CA SER A 547 26.55 6.03 -4.00
C SER A 547 25.77 6.73 -5.12
N PHE A 548 24.65 6.14 -5.53
CA PHE A 548 23.79 6.68 -6.58
C PHE A 548 22.34 6.24 -6.43
N ILE A 549 21.43 6.94 -7.10
CA ILE A 549 20.09 6.46 -7.38
C ILE A 549 19.97 6.15 -8.88
N GLU A 550 19.41 5.00 -9.21
CA GLU A 550 19.09 4.61 -10.57
C GLU A 550 17.64 4.96 -10.87
N LEU A 551 17.40 5.86 -11.81
CA LEU A 551 16.06 6.29 -12.20
C LEU A 551 15.67 5.65 -13.54
N PRO A 552 14.47 5.05 -13.65
CA PRO A 552 13.92 4.55 -14.91
C PRO A 552 13.38 5.72 -15.74
N LEU A 553 14.20 6.24 -16.67
CA LEU A 553 13.85 7.36 -17.53
C LEU A 553 13.12 6.87 -18.78
N SER A 554 11.91 7.36 -19.01
CA SER A 554 11.14 7.08 -20.21
C SER A 554 11.16 8.26 -21.19
N PRO A 555 11.04 8.01 -22.50
CA PRO A 555 10.83 9.07 -23.47
C PRO A 555 9.61 9.91 -23.11
N VAL A 556 9.76 11.22 -23.24
CA VAL A 556 8.64 12.16 -23.01
C VAL A 556 7.71 12.10 -24.20
N ALA A 557 6.43 11.77 -23.96
CA ALA A 557 5.41 11.72 -25.01
C ALA A 557 4.65 13.05 -25.16
#